data_123f057d3f57e2264b1c1e0e7b3b8f05
#
_entry.id   123f057d3f57e2264b1c1e0e7b3b8f05
#
_cell.length_a   1.000
_cell.length_b   1.000
_cell.length_c   1.000
_cell.angle_alpha   90.00
_cell.angle_beta   90.00
_cell.angle_gamma   90.00
#
_symmetry.space_group_name_H-M   'P 1'
#
loop_
_entity.id
_entity.type
_entity.pdbx_description
1 polymer ?
#
loop_
_entity_poly.entity_id
_entity_poly.type
_entity_poly.pdbx_seq_one_letter_code
_entity_poly.pdbx_strand_id
1 'polypeptide(L)'
;MGKIIFKRLLQTIPTLLVVVTITFFLTRMLPGDPAVAILGIEAEPEDIEAMRAEMNLDKSLPEQYILYLEGLLHGDFGYSYSYRQEVLSLIISRIPNTLSLTMVALLFAFFIGTAVGIVAALKQNTAIDYIFMVLALIGVSMPIFWLALMLVLQLSVNMSLLPVMGMGDWSKGVGDVVSHMILPAFCLATIPMATFARTTRSSMIDIMGSDYIRCLKARGIRRVKVIMIHALKNALPPLITVLGLQIAGTFTGAIITEGIFSWPGMGTMINTGINNRDYALIQGTVLFSAIMFVFCNMLVDVAYALLNPKVKLEKG
;
A
#
# COMPACT_ATOMS: atom_id res chain seq x y z
N MET A 1 5.15 21.93 -15.93
CA MET A 1 4.76 20.51 -15.80
C MET A 1 5.86 19.59 -16.31
N GLY A 2 6.28 19.64 -17.58
CA GLY A 2 7.30 18.74 -18.13
C GLY A 2 8.62 18.72 -17.34
N LYS A 3 9.12 19.89 -16.90
CA LYS A 3 10.35 20.01 -16.10
C LYS A 3 10.23 19.31 -14.71
N ILE A 4 9.04 19.31 -14.11
CA ILE A 4 8.78 18.63 -12.83
C ILE A 4 8.80 17.12 -13.05
N ILE A 5 8.08 16.63 -14.06
CA ILE A 5 8.05 15.21 -14.41
C ILE A 5 9.46 14.70 -14.76
N PHE A 6 10.17 15.44 -15.60
CA PHE A 6 11.54 15.08 -15.98
C PHE A 6 12.49 15.00 -14.77
N LYS A 7 12.44 16.00 -13.86
CA LYS A 7 13.25 15.98 -12.64
C LYS A 7 12.92 14.79 -11.75
N ARG A 8 11.62 14.44 -11.64
CA ARG A 8 11.17 13.28 -10.86
C ARG A 8 11.64 11.96 -11.50
N LEU A 9 11.53 11.82 -12.81
CA LEU A 9 12.05 10.65 -13.53
C LEU A 9 13.56 10.50 -13.30
N LEU A 10 14.31 11.60 -13.37
CA LEU A 10 15.75 11.58 -13.11
C LEU A 10 16.08 11.14 -11.66
N GLN A 11 15.27 11.54 -10.68
CA GLN A 11 15.41 11.11 -9.28
C GLN A 11 14.99 9.66 -9.03
N THR A 12 14.12 9.11 -9.89
CA THR A 12 13.67 7.72 -9.81
C THR A 12 14.78 6.73 -10.11
N ILE A 13 15.65 7.02 -11.09
CA ILE A 13 16.72 6.12 -11.52
C ILE A 13 17.66 5.75 -10.36
N PRO A 14 18.27 6.70 -9.62
CA PRO A 14 19.10 6.37 -8.46
C PRO A 14 18.35 5.59 -7.39
N THR A 15 17.08 5.96 -7.13
CA THR A 15 16.26 5.26 -6.13
C THR A 15 16.03 3.79 -6.50
N LEU A 16 15.65 3.51 -7.75
CA LEU A 16 15.48 2.14 -8.22
C LEU A 16 16.79 1.37 -8.23
N LEU A 17 17.90 2.00 -8.62
CA LEU A 17 19.22 1.36 -8.58
C LEU A 17 19.60 0.96 -7.14
N VAL A 18 19.35 1.82 -6.16
CA VAL A 18 19.57 1.49 -4.75
C VAL A 18 18.70 0.32 -4.30
N VAL A 19 17.41 0.31 -4.66
CA VAL A 19 16.49 -0.80 -4.34
C VAL A 19 16.98 -2.10 -4.96
N VAL A 20 17.32 -2.10 -6.26
CA VAL A 20 17.85 -3.26 -6.99
C VAL A 20 19.10 -3.78 -6.31
N THR A 21 20.06 -2.90 -6.02
CA THR A 21 21.33 -3.28 -5.39
C THR A 21 21.11 -3.89 -4.00
N ILE A 22 20.32 -3.21 -3.15
CA ILE A 22 20.06 -3.71 -1.79
C ILE A 22 19.32 -5.04 -1.84
N THR A 23 18.30 -5.17 -2.67
CA THR A 23 17.51 -6.41 -2.77
C THR A 23 18.37 -7.57 -3.32
N PHE A 24 19.24 -7.29 -4.28
CA PHE A 24 20.20 -8.28 -4.80
C PHE A 24 21.09 -8.85 -3.70
N PHE A 25 21.74 -7.99 -2.91
CA PHE A 25 22.60 -8.44 -1.83
C PHE A 25 21.83 -9.09 -0.69
N LEU A 26 20.69 -8.54 -0.31
CA LEU A 26 19.86 -9.12 0.76
C LEU A 26 19.40 -10.55 0.42
N THR A 27 19.02 -10.82 -0.83
CA THR A 27 18.60 -12.17 -1.23
C THR A 27 19.74 -13.17 -1.12
N ARG A 28 21.00 -12.78 -1.42
CA ARG A 28 22.17 -13.65 -1.29
C ARG A 28 22.64 -13.83 0.17
N MET A 29 22.17 -12.99 1.09
CA MET A 29 22.43 -13.15 2.52
C MET A 29 21.41 -14.07 3.20
N LEU A 30 20.33 -14.49 2.50
CA LEU A 30 19.38 -15.43 3.07
C LEU A 30 20.08 -16.78 3.36
N PRO A 31 19.88 -17.34 4.56
CA PRO A 31 20.54 -18.61 4.91
C PRO A 31 19.96 -19.76 4.10
N GLY A 32 20.84 -20.62 3.56
CA GLY A 32 20.51 -21.79 2.78
C GLY A 32 20.71 -21.59 1.28
N ASP A 33 20.69 -22.70 0.56
CA ASP A 33 20.93 -22.80 -0.88
C ASP A 33 19.60 -22.80 -1.64
N PRO A 34 19.37 -21.88 -2.58
CA PRO A 34 18.15 -21.86 -3.38
C PRO A 34 18.00 -23.11 -4.26
N ALA A 35 19.09 -23.69 -4.81
CA ALA A 35 19.02 -24.92 -5.60
C ALA A 35 18.52 -26.10 -4.75
N VAL A 36 19.02 -26.23 -3.54
CA VAL A 36 18.54 -27.24 -2.58
C VAL A 36 17.09 -26.97 -2.14
N ALA A 37 16.70 -25.71 -1.99
CA ALA A 37 15.31 -25.36 -1.65
C ALA A 37 14.31 -25.74 -2.76
N ILE A 38 14.73 -25.71 -4.01
CA ILE A 38 13.91 -26.06 -5.19
C ILE A 38 13.87 -27.58 -5.40
N LEU A 39 15.02 -28.26 -5.37
CA LEU A 39 15.14 -29.68 -5.69
C LEU A 39 14.85 -30.59 -4.49
N GLY A 40 14.98 -30.06 -3.27
CA GLY A 40 14.89 -30.81 -2.04
C GLY A 40 16.26 -31.32 -1.55
N ILE A 41 16.31 -31.69 -0.28
CA ILE A 41 17.54 -32.14 0.41
C ILE A 41 18.02 -33.54 -0.04
N GLU A 42 17.14 -34.30 -0.69
CA GLU A 42 17.42 -35.66 -1.18
C GLU A 42 17.86 -35.68 -2.66
N ALA A 43 17.98 -34.51 -3.32
CA ALA A 43 18.42 -34.40 -4.70
C ALA A 43 19.87 -34.83 -4.86
N GLU A 44 20.20 -35.42 -6.02
CA GLU A 44 21.57 -35.81 -6.32
C GLU A 44 22.48 -34.56 -6.41
N PRO A 45 23.75 -34.68 -5.97
CA PRO A 45 24.68 -33.55 -6.00
C PRO A 45 24.88 -32.97 -7.41
N GLU A 46 24.82 -33.79 -8.45
CA GLU A 46 24.94 -33.39 -9.86
C GLU A 46 23.76 -32.50 -10.28
N ASP A 47 22.54 -32.81 -9.87
CA ASP A 47 21.35 -32.01 -10.16
C ASP A 47 21.39 -30.65 -9.43
N ILE A 48 21.89 -30.62 -8.18
CA ILE A 48 22.07 -29.40 -7.43
C ILE A 48 23.10 -28.50 -8.11
N GLU A 49 24.23 -29.03 -8.60
CA GLU A 49 25.24 -28.27 -9.30
C GLU A 49 24.72 -27.76 -10.66
N ALA A 50 23.98 -28.57 -11.40
CA ALA A 50 23.33 -28.14 -12.63
C ALA A 50 22.33 -26.99 -12.39
N MET A 51 21.51 -27.09 -11.36
CA MET A 51 20.57 -26.03 -10.97
C MET A 51 21.29 -24.74 -10.54
N ARG A 52 22.40 -24.84 -9.79
CA ARG A 52 23.23 -23.68 -9.44
C ARG A 52 23.79 -22.99 -10.67
N ALA A 53 24.26 -23.73 -11.64
CA ALA A 53 24.76 -23.19 -12.91
C ALA A 53 23.62 -22.53 -13.71
N GLU A 54 22.42 -23.13 -13.78
CA GLU A 54 21.25 -22.55 -14.43
C GLU A 54 20.84 -21.23 -13.78
N MET A 55 20.92 -21.14 -12.45
CA MET A 55 20.64 -19.93 -11.69
C MET A 55 21.82 -18.93 -11.66
N ASN A 56 22.93 -19.22 -12.35
CA ASN A 56 24.18 -18.45 -12.32
C ASN A 56 24.79 -18.29 -10.92
N LEU A 57 24.54 -19.21 -10.01
CA LEU A 57 25.06 -19.16 -8.63
C LEU A 57 26.50 -19.64 -8.53
N ASP A 58 27.01 -20.30 -9.57
CA ASP A 58 28.40 -20.69 -9.76
C ASP A 58 29.34 -19.51 -10.08
N LYS A 59 28.77 -18.39 -10.54
CA LYS A 59 29.53 -17.17 -10.89
C LYS A 59 29.85 -16.33 -9.67
N SER A 60 30.84 -15.45 -9.80
CA SER A 60 31.17 -14.48 -8.76
C SER A 60 30.01 -13.49 -8.53
N LEU A 61 29.87 -12.98 -7.29
CA LEU A 61 28.79 -12.04 -6.94
C LEU A 61 28.73 -10.79 -7.85
N PRO A 62 29.86 -10.17 -8.26
CA PRO A 62 29.83 -9.07 -9.21
C PRO A 62 29.29 -9.47 -10.59
N GLU A 63 29.66 -10.66 -11.09
CA GLU A 63 29.16 -11.17 -12.36
C GLU A 63 27.65 -11.44 -12.31
N GLN A 64 27.16 -12.09 -11.24
CA GLN A 64 25.73 -12.28 -11.01
C GLN A 64 24.97 -10.94 -10.99
N TYR A 65 25.54 -9.91 -10.35
CA TYR A 65 24.93 -8.59 -10.27
C TYR A 65 24.86 -7.90 -11.64
N ILE A 66 25.92 -7.99 -12.44
CA ILE A 66 25.94 -7.42 -13.80
C ILE A 66 24.91 -8.12 -14.68
N LEU A 67 24.87 -9.46 -14.68
CA LEU A 67 23.87 -10.23 -15.43
C LEU A 67 22.45 -9.89 -15.03
N TYR A 68 22.20 -9.71 -13.73
CA TYR A 68 20.89 -9.29 -13.22
C TYR A 68 20.52 -7.89 -13.74
N LEU A 69 21.44 -6.92 -13.70
CA LEU A 69 21.18 -5.58 -14.24
C LEU A 69 20.94 -5.61 -15.75
N GLU A 70 21.71 -6.40 -16.47
CA GLU A 70 21.56 -6.57 -17.92
C GLU A 70 20.19 -7.16 -18.27
N GLY A 71 19.76 -8.21 -17.56
CA GLY A 71 18.42 -8.78 -17.71
C GLY A 71 17.33 -7.73 -17.48
N LEU A 72 17.41 -6.96 -16.39
CA LEU A 72 16.45 -5.91 -16.09
C LEU A 72 16.35 -4.83 -17.18
N LEU A 73 17.47 -4.46 -17.82
CA LEU A 73 17.46 -3.50 -18.94
C LEU A 73 16.73 -4.04 -20.18
N HIS A 74 16.65 -5.35 -20.34
CA HIS A 74 15.88 -6.02 -21.39
C HIS A 74 14.45 -6.37 -20.96
N GLY A 75 14.05 -6.00 -19.73
CA GLY A 75 12.72 -6.31 -19.19
C GLY A 75 12.57 -7.73 -18.65
N ASP A 76 13.67 -8.45 -18.48
CA ASP A 76 13.68 -9.77 -17.87
C ASP A 76 13.79 -9.63 -16.35
N PHE A 77 12.72 -10.04 -15.67
CA PHE A 77 12.62 -10.08 -14.20
C PHE A 77 13.02 -11.45 -13.64
N GLY A 78 13.45 -12.36 -14.48
CA GLY A 78 13.83 -13.72 -14.14
C GLY A 78 12.66 -14.70 -14.08
N TYR A 79 12.98 -15.95 -13.78
CA TYR A 79 12.07 -17.07 -13.70
C TYR A 79 11.86 -17.50 -12.24
N SER A 80 10.60 -17.65 -11.83
CA SER A 80 10.25 -18.17 -10.52
C SER A 80 10.13 -19.69 -10.55
N TYR A 81 11.02 -20.36 -9.86
CA TYR A 81 10.98 -21.82 -9.72
C TYR A 81 9.84 -22.27 -8.80
N SER A 82 9.47 -21.46 -7.81
CA SER A 82 8.34 -21.75 -6.91
C SER A 82 6.99 -21.80 -7.65
N TYR A 83 6.79 -20.93 -8.62
CA TYR A 83 5.57 -20.86 -9.42
C TYR A 83 5.73 -21.46 -10.82
N ARG A 84 6.94 -21.83 -11.22
CA ARG A 84 7.27 -22.35 -12.57
C ARG A 84 6.80 -21.44 -13.71
N GLN A 85 7.00 -20.15 -13.55
CA GLN A 85 6.57 -19.10 -14.49
C GLN A 85 7.53 -17.91 -14.44
N GLU A 86 7.51 -17.10 -15.52
CA GLU A 86 8.21 -15.81 -15.54
C GLU A 86 7.66 -14.86 -14.47
N VAL A 87 8.56 -14.21 -13.75
CA VAL A 87 8.21 -13.31 -12.64
C VAL A 87 7.35 -12.14 -13.11
N LEU A 88 7.63 -11.57 -14.29
CA LEU A 88 6.83 -10.46 -14.81
C LEU A 88 5.38 -10.87 -15.07
N SER A 89 5.15 -12.05 -15.62
CA SER A 89 3.80 -12.60 -15.86
C SER A 89 3.04 -12.79 -14.54
N LEU A 90 3.70 -13.34 -13.52
CA LEU A 90 3.13 -13.47 -12.18
C LEU A 90 2.74 -12.11 -11.58
N ILE A 91 3.64 -11.13 -11.66
CA ILE A 91 3.39 -9.78 -11.15
C ILE A 91 2.15 -9.19 -11.83
N ILE A 92 2.07 -9.22 -13.15
CA ILE A 92 0.94 -8.67 -13.92
C ILE A 92 -0.38 -9.33 -13.49
N SER A 93 -0.37 -10.64 -13.22
CA SER A 93 -1.57 -11.37 -12.77
C SER A 93 -2.02 -10.98 -11.35
N ARG A 94 -1.11 -10.53 -10.48
CA ARG A 94 -1.37 -10.24 -9.05
C ARG A 94 -1.63 -8.76 -8.75
N ILE A 95 -1.17 -7.85 -9.60
CA ILE A 95 -1.40 -6.39 -9.46
C ILE A 95 -2.87 -6.04 -9.23
N PRO A 96 -3.85 -6.56 -10.00
CA PRO A 96 -5.26 -6.20 -9.78
C PRO A 96 -5.75 -6.51 -8.37
N ASN A 97 -5.27 -7.59 -7.77
CA ASN A 97 -5.68 -7.99 -6.43
C ASN A 97 -5.13 -7.03 -5.36
N THR A 98 -3.85 -6.66 -5.46
CA THR A 98 -3.24 -5.66 -4.56
C THR A 98 -3.89 -4.29 -4.73
N LEU A 99 -4.13 -3.86 -5.98
CA LEU A 99 -4.78 -2.58 -6.26
C LEU A 99 -6.22 -2.53 -5.76
N SER A 100 -7.00 -3.61 -5.94
CA SER A 100 -8.38 -3.67 -5.45
C SER A 100 -8.45 -3.55 -3.93
N LEU A 101 -7.60 -4.29 -3.21
CA LEU A 101 -7.51 -4.22 -1.75
C LEU A 101 -7.10 -2.82 -1.28
N THR A 102 -6.05 -2.26 -1.88
CA THR A 102 -5.56 -0.91 -1.55
C THR A 102 -6.60 0.16 -1.80
N MET A 103 -7.31 0.08 -2.94
CA MET A 103 -8.35 1.04 -3.30
C MET A 103 -9.52 1.00 -2.30
N VAL A 104 -10.01 -0.19 -1.96
CA VAL A 104 -11.11 -0.35 -1.00
C VAL A 104 -10.68 0.13 0.38
N ALA A 105 -9.45 -0.17 0.81
CA ALA A 105 -8.91 0.33 2.07
C ALA A 105 -8.84 1.86 2.12
N LEU A 106 -8.38 2.50 1.03
CA LEU A 106 -8.32 3.96 0.93
C LEU A 106 -9.72 4.59 0.92
N LEU A 107 -10.70 3.98 0.25
CA LEU A 107 -12.08 4.43 0.27
C LEU A 107 -12.67 4.34 1.70
N PHE A 108 -12.46 3.22 2.40
CA PHE A 108 -12.86 3.09 3.81
C PHE A 108 -12.21 4.17 4.67
N ALA A 109 -10.90 4.34 4.52
CA ALA A 109 -10.15 5.34 5.26
C ALA A 109 -10.67 6.77 5.02
N PHE A 110 -10.88 7.12 3.75
CA PHE A 110 -11.33 8.45 3.37
C PHE A 110 -12.74 8.75 3.88
N PHE A 111 -13.71 7.88 3.59
CA PHE A 111 -15.10 8.15 3.97
C PHE A 111 -15.33 8.05 5.47
N ILE A 112 -14.85 7.00 6.13
CA ILE A 112 -15.05 6.82 7.56
C ILE A 112 -14.22 7.84 8.34
N GLY A 113 -12.93 8.03 7.98
CA GLY A 113 -12.07 9.01 8.65
C GLY A 113 -12.60 10.44 8.51
N THR A 114 -13.06 10.84 7.32
CA THR A 114 -13.67 12.15 7.10
C THR A 114 -14.95 12.30 7.92
N ALA A 115 -15.84 11.30 7.94
CA ALA A 115 -17.06 11.35 8.72
C ALA A 115 -16.79 11.50 10.23
N VAL A 116 -15.86 10.70 10.76
CA VAL A 116 -15.38 10.78 12.15
C VAL A 116 -14.80 12.17 12.45
N GLY A 117 -13.96 12.69 11.57
CA GLY A 117 -13.35 14.01 11.72
C GLY A 117 -14.38 15.15 11.72
N ILE A 118 -15.42 15.09 10.86
CA ILE A 118 -16.53 16.05 10.85
C ILE A 118 -17.27 16.01 12.20
N VAL A 119 -17.65 14.82 12.67
CA VAL A 119 -18.39 14.68 13.94
C VAL A 119 -17.54 15.18 15.12
N ALA A 120 -16.26 14.83 15.17
CA ALA A 120 -15.33 15.32 16.19
C ALA A 120 -15.20 16.85 16.18
N ALA A 121 -15.08 17.48 15.00
CA ALA A 121 -15.02 18.93 14.87
C ALA A 121 -16.31 19.63 15.32
N LEU A 122 -17.47 19.07 14.96
CA LEU A 122 -18.77 19.64 15.36
C LEU A 122 -19.07 19.50 16.87
N LYS A 123 -18.43 18.52 17.49
CA LYS A 123 -18.49 18.23 18.93
C LYS A 123 -17.19 18.55 19.65
N GLN A 124 -16.45 19.53 19.14
CA GLN A 124 -15.17 19.96 19.71
C GLN A 124 -15.24 20.15 21.25
N ASN A 125 -14.19 19.67 21.93
CA ASN A 125 -14.03 19.73 23.40
C ASN A 125 -15.14 18.98 24.19
N THR A 126 -15.82 18.01 23.58
CA THR A 126 -16.75 17.10 24.27
C THR A 126 -16.16 15.69 24.38
N ALA A 127 -16.79 14.83 25.19
CA ALA A 127 -16.38 13.43 25.31
C ALA A 127 -16.35 12.68 23.95
N ILE A 128 -17.27 13.00 23.03
CA ILE A 128 -17.31 12.40 21.67
C ILE A 128 -16.04 12.74 20.89
N ASP A 129 -15.61 13.99 20.93
CA ASP A 129 -14.37 14.41 20.27
C ASP A 129 -13.16 13.66 20.84
N TYR A 130 -13.04 13.62 22.16
CA TYR A 130 -11.93 12.92 22.81
C TYR A 130 -11.94 11.41 22.52
N ILE A 131 -13.09 10.75 22.57
CA ILE A 131 -13.21 9.31 22.25
C ILE A 131 -12.74 9.05 20.82
N PHE A 132 -13.22 9.81 19.83
CA PHE A 132 -12.82 9.59 18.43
C PHE A 132 -11.34 9.86 18.21
N MET A 133 -10.76 10.87 18.86
CA MET A 133 -9.32 11.15 18.72
C MET A 133 -8.46 10.10 19.44
N VAL A 134 -8.91 9.59 20.58
CA VAL A 134 -8.23 8.46 21.26
C VAL A 134 -8.30 7.19 20.43
N LEU A 135 -9.48 6.85 19.87
CA LEU A 135 -9.62 5.69 18.97
C LEU A 135 -8.74 5.83 17.73
N ALA A 136 -8.65 7.02 17.14
CA ALA A 136 -7.75 7.29 16.04
C ALA A 136 -6.27 7.11 16.43
N LEU A 137 -5.89 7.57 17.64
CA LEU A 137 -4.53 7.39 18.16
C LEU A 137 -4.21 5.91 18.41
N ILE A 138 -5.12 5.17 19.01
CA ILE A 138 -5.00 3.72 19.22
C ILE A 138 -4.80 3.02 17.88
N GLY A 139 -5.64 3.33 16.87
CA GLY A 139 -5.54 2.73 15.55
C GLY A 139 -4.20 2.95 14.84
N VAL A 140 -3.56 4.10 15.03
CA VAL A 140 -2.20 4.35 14.49
C VAL A 140 -1.12 3.64 15.29
N SER A 141 -1.32 3.47 16.59
CA SER A 141 -0.30 2.92 17.49
C SER A 141 -0.27 1.39 17.50
N MET A 142 -1.35 0.74 17.07
CA MET A 142 -1.41 -0.71 17.01
C MET A 142 -0.64 -1.26 15.80
N PRO A 143 0.22 -2.28 15.99
CA PRO A 143 0.80 -3.00 14.86
C PRO A 143 -0.31 -3.64 14.00
N ILE A 144 -0.23 -3.44 12.68
CA ILE A 144 -1.24 -3.97 11.73
C ILE A 144 -1.44 -5.48 11.90
N PHE A 145 -0.35 -6.24 12.06
CA PHE A 145 -0.44 -7.69 12.21
C PHE A 145 -1.20 -8.10 13.48
N TRP A 146 -0.98 -7.39 14.59
CA TRP A 146 -1.67 -7.67 15.85
C TRP A 146 -3.17 -7.37 15.72
N LEU A 147 -3.52 -6.21 15.15
CA LEU A 147 -4.91 -5.84 14.88
C LEU A 147 -5.60 -6.88 13.98
N ALA A 148 -4.93 -7.30 12.91
CA ALA A 148 -5.45 -8.30 11.99
C ALA A 148 -5.75 -9.63 12.69
N LEU A 149 -4.80 -10.14 13.49
CA LEU A 149 -4.98 -11.39 14.25
C LEU A 149 -6.13 -11.29 15.27
N MET A 150 -6.24 -10.16 15.99
CA MET A 150 -7.33 -9.95 16.93
C MET A 150 -8.70 -9.88 16.25
N LEU A 151 -8.80 -9.20 15.10
CA LEU A 151 -10.05 -9.13 14.34
C LEU A 151 -10.43 -10.49 13.74
N VAL A 152 -9.47 -11.23 13.19
CA VAL A 152 -9.71 -12.61 12.71
C VAL A 152 -10.19 -13.50 13.85
N LEU A 153 -9.51 -13.48 14.99
CA LEU A 153 -9.89 -14.29 16.15
C LEU A 153 -11.32 -13.96 16.59
N GLN A 154 -11.65 -12.67 16.72
CA GLN A 154 -12.94 -12.26 17.23
C GLN A 154 -14.07 -12.41 16.21
N LEU A 155 -13.90 -11.88 14.99
CA LEU A 155 -14.99 -11.79 14.00
C LEU A 155 -15.12 -13.05 13.14
N SER A 156 -14.01 -13.75 12.87
CA SER A 156 -14.03 -14.93 12.01
C SER A 156 -14.11 -16.23 12.82
N VAL A 157 -13.26 -16.39 13.84
CA VAL A 157 -13.19 -17.65 14.60
C VAL A 157 -14.30 -17.71 15.67
N ASN A 158 -14.40 -16.69 16.55
CA ASN A 158 -15.34 -16.73 17.67
C ASN A 158 -16.79 -16.46 17.24
N MET A 159 -16.98 -15.51 16.32
CA MET A 159 -18.34 -15.08 15.92
C MET A 159 -18.78 -15.65 14.57
N SER A 160 -17.89 -16.26 13.78
CA SER A 160 -18.16 -16.80 12.44
C SER A 160 -18.87 -15.82 11.50
N LEU A 161 -18.60 -14.53 11.63
CA LEU A 161 -19.25 -13.46 10.85
C LEU A 161 -18.57 -13.22 9.50
N LEU A 162 -17.25 -13.36 9.43
CA LEU A 162 -16.44 -13.08 8.25
C LEU A 162 -15.45 -14.22 7.99
N PRO A 163 -15.01 -14.41 6.75
CA PRO A 163 -13.98 -15.41 6.42
C PRO A 163 -12.65 -15.09 7.10
N VAL A 164 -11.87 -16.16 7.38
CA VAL A 164 -10.57 -16.04 8.04
C VAL A 164 -9.50 -15.50 7.09
N MET A 165 -9.45 -16.02 5.84
CA MET A 165 -8.40 -15.71 4.85
C MET A 165 -8.86 -16.00 3.41
N GLY A 166 -8.04 -15.58 2.44
CA GLY A 166 -8.31 -15.75 1.01
C GLY A 166 -9.00 -14.55 0.39
N MET A 167 -9.28 -14.62 -0.90
CA MET A 167 -9.91 -13.53 -1.67
C MET A 167 -11.40 -13.79 -1.93
N GLY A 168 -11.88 -14.99 -1.61
CA GLY A 168 -13.21 -15.44 -2.04
C GLY A 168 -13.23 -15.88 -3.51
N ASP A 169 -14.40 -16.24 -3.98
CA ASP A 169 -14.60 -16.80 -5.32
C ASP A 169 -15.70 -16.04 -6.06
N TRP A 170 -15.34 -15.45 -7.19
CA TRP A 170 -16.29 -14.73 -8.05
C TRP A 170 -17.43 -15.61 -8.56
N SER A 171 -17.22 -16.93 -8.67
CA SER A 171 -18.26 -17.88 -9.07
C SER A 171 -19.36 -18.03 -8.02
N LYS A 172 -19.06 -17.77 -6.75
CA LYS A 172 -20.01 -17.75 -5.63
C LYS A 172 -20.73 -16.40 -5.49
N GLY A 173 -20.36 -15.44 -6.31
CA GLY A 173 -20.95 -14.11 -6.36
C GLY A 173 -20.13 -13.02 -5.65
N VAL A 174 -20.50 -11.77 -5.91
CA VAL A 174 -19.81 -10.58 -5.38
C VAL A 174 -19.78 -10.56 -3.85
N GLY A 175 -20.81 -11.10 -3.19
CA GLY A 175 -20.90 -11.15 -1.73
C GLY A 175 -19.79 -11.95 -1.08
N ASP A 176 -19.35 -13.04 -1.71
CA ASP A 176 -18.25 -13.85 -1.21
C ASP A 176 -16.92 -13.08 -1.24
N VAL A 177 -16.62 -12.44 -2.36
CA VAL A 177 -15.40 -11.62 -2.51
C VAL A 177 -15.41 -10.43 -1.55
N VAL A 178 -16.55 -9.74 -1.42
CA VAL A 178 -16.69 -8.60 -0.50
C VAL A 178 -16.48 -9.04 0.95
N SER A 179 -17.06 -10.17 1.37
CA SER A 179 -16.88 -10.68 2.74
C SER A 179 -15.43 -10.98 3.10
N HIS A 180 -14.65 -11.52 2.16
CA HIS A 180 -13.22 -11.77 2.33
C HIS A 180 -12.39 -10.48 2.33
N MET A 181 -12.87 -9.43 1.67
CA MET A 181 -12.15 -8.15 1.55
C MET A 181 -12.32 -7.23 2.78
N ILE A 182 -13.42 -7.37 3.54
CA ILE A 182 -13.76 -6.45 4.64
C ILE A 182 -12.64 -6.36 5.68
N LEU A 183 -12.19 -7.49 6.23
CA LEU A 183 -11.16 -7.51 7.28
C LEU A 183 -9.82 -6.98 6.81
N PRO A 184 -9.23 -7.50 5.71
CA PRO A 184 -7.94 -6.99 5.23
C PRO A 184 -8.02 -5.51 4.84
N ALA A 185 -9.09 -5.06 4.18
CA ALA A 185 -9.26 -3.66 3.82
C ALA A 185 -9.43 -2.77 5.05
N PHE A 186 -10.16 -3.20 6.08
CA PHE A 186 -10.31 -2.45 7.32
C PHE A 186 -8.97 -2.33 8.07
N CYS A 187 -8.22 -3.42 8.21
CA CYS A 187 -6.89 -3.39 8.83
C CYS A 187 -5.96 -2.42 8.11
N LEU A 188 -5.91 -2.51 6.79
CA LEU A 188 -5.08 -1.64 5.96
C LEU A 188 -5.53 -0.17 6.01
N ALA A 189 -6.84 0.07 6.18
CA ALA A 189 -7.44 1.40 6.29
C ALA A 189 -7.15 2.11 7.62
N THR A 190 -6.79 1.41 8.68
CA THR A 190 -6.77 1.95 10.06
C THR A 190 -5.86 3.16 10.19
N ILE A 191 -4.61 3.09 9.70
CA ILE A 191 -3.65 4.21 9.77
C ILE A 191 -4.09 5.41 8.92
N PRO A 192 -4.42 5.25 7.62
CA PRO A 192 -4.91 6.37 6.83
C PRO A 192 -6.24 6.93 7.33
N MET A 193 -7.15 6.10 7.84
CA MET A 193 -8.43 6.53 8.43
C MET A 193 -8.22 7.50 9.60
N ALA A 194 -7.33 7.17 10.52
CA ALA A 194 -6.96 8.03 11.64
C ALA A 194 -6.32 9.35 11.17
N THR A 195 -5.53 9.30 10.11
CA THR A 195 -4.93 10.51 9.52
C THR A 195 -6.00 11.40 8.88
N PHE A 196 -6.95 10.83 8.14
CA PHE A 196 -8.10 11.58 7.60
C PHE A 196 -8.96 12.16 8.71
N ALA A 197 -9.25 11.40 9.77
CA ALA A 197 -10.06 11.89 10.89
C ALA A 197 -9.43 13.13 11.55
N ARG A 198 -8.13 13.07 11.86
CA ARG A 198 -7.41 14.20 12.48
C ARG A 198 -7.31 15.41 11.55
N THR A 199 -6.97 15.19 10.29
CA THR A 199 -6.87 16.29 9.32
C THR A 199 -8.21 16.95 9.06
N THR A 200 -9.27 16.14 8.90
CA THR A 200 -10.64 16.67 8.75
C THR A 200 -11.08 17.46 9.96
N ARG A 201 -10.84 16.93 11.17
CA ARG A 201 -11.18 17.61 12.41
C ARG A 201 -10.50 18.99 12.48
N SER A 202 -9.18 19.05 12.29
CA SER A 202 -8.43 20.32 12.34
C SER A 202 -8.94 21.30 11.30
N SER A 203 -9.03 20.90 10.04
CA SER A 203 -9.48 21.78 8.94
C SER A 203 -10.91 22.25 9.15
N MET A 204 -11.81 21.40 9.63
CA MET A 204 -13.20 21.79 9.90
C MET A 204 -13.31 22.77 11.07
N ILE A 205 -12.52 22.62 12.12
CA ILE A 205 -12.51 23.58 13.26
C ILE A 205 -12.08 24.96 12.75
N ASP A 206 -10.97 25.04 12.01
CA ASP A 206 -10.45 26.30 11.48
C ASP A 206 -11.47 27.00 10.57
N ILE A 207 -12.08 26.23 9.65
CA ILE A 207 -13.07 26.79 8.71
C ILE A 207 -14.34 27.22 9.45
N MET A 208 -14.86 26.41 10.38
CA MET A 208 -16.09 26.72 11.11
C MET A 208 -15.97 27.96 12.02
N GLY A 209 -14.72 28.31 12.40
CA GLY A 209 -14.37 29.55 13.12
C GLY A 209 -14.23 30.79 12.25
N SER A 210 -14.18 30.65 10.92
CA SER A 210 -13.93 31.77 9.99
C SER A 210 -15.11 32.75 9.86
N ASP A 211 -14.79 33.99 9.52
CA ASP A 211 -15.80 35.05 9.27
C ASP A 211 -16.70 34.71 8.07
N TYR A 212 -16.19 33.97 7.09
CA TYR A 212 -16.98 33.43 5.98
C TYR A 212 -18.18 32.61 6.49
N ILE A 213 -17.94 31.68 7.40
CA ILE A 213 -19.00 30.84 7.98
C ILE A 213 -19.94 31.66 8.89
N ARG A 214 -19.42 32.65 9.63
CA ARG A 214 -20.26 33.58 10.40
C ARG A 214 -21.23 34.34 9.50
N CYS A 215 -20.76 34.86 8.36
CA CYS A 215 -21.59 35.53 7.37
C CYS A 215 -22.71 34.63 6.81
N LEU A 216 -22.39 33.35 6.48
CA LEU A 216 -23.39 32.39 5.99
C LEU A 216 -24.47 32.10 7.02
N LYS A 217 -24.10 31.97 8.30
CA LYS A 217 -25.04 31.78 9.42
C LYS A 217 -25.92 33.01 9.59
N ALA A 218 -25.36 34.22 9.53
CA ALA A 218 -26.11 35.49 9.64
C ALA A 218 -27.14 35.65 8.50
N ARG A 219 -26.85 35.08 7.31
CA ARG A 219 -27.79 35.01 6.16
C ARG A 219 -28.87 33.96 6.29
N GLY A 220 -28.95 33.23 7.44
CA GLY A 220 -29.99 32.23 7.69
C GLY A 220 -29.82 30.92 6.94
N ILE A 221 -28.61 30.63 6.38
CA ILE A 221 -28.37 29.38 5.66
C ILE A 221 -28.42 28.21 6.64
N ARG A 222 -29.16 27.14 6.28
CA ARG A 222 -29.36 25.96 7.11
C ARG A 222 -28.01 25.34 7.52
N ARG A 223 -27.87 24.98 8.81
CA ARG A 223 -26.62 24.43 9.39
C ARG A 223 -26.04 23.28 8.62
N VAL A 224 -26.85 22.34 8.14
CA VAL A 224 -26.40 21.19 7.34
C VAL A 224 -25.75 21.65 6.03
N LYS A 225 -26.35 22.66 5.34
CA LYS A 225 -25.80 23.22 4.10
C LYS A 225 -24.48 23.94 4.37
N VAL A 226 -24.37 24.66 5.49
CA VAL A 226 -23.12 25.30 5.92
C VAL A 226 -22.02 24.26 6.12
N ILE A 227 -22.30 23.14 6.76
CA ILE A 227 -21.33 22.10 7.07
C ILE A 227 -20.93 21.34 5.79
N MET A 228 -21.91 20.73 5.08
CA MET A 228 -21.63 19.77 4.00
C MET A 228 -21.21 20.43 2.70
N ILE A 229 -21.69 21.62 2.39
CA ILE A 229 -21.42 22.30 1.12
C ILE A 229 -20.32 23.34 1.30
N HIS A 230 -20.39 24.16 2.34
CA HIS A 230 -19.47 25.29 2.48
C HIS A 230 -18.21 24.94 3.28
N ALA A 231 -18.37 24.34 4.45
CA ALA A 231 -17.22 24.02 5.30
C ALA A 231 -16.42 22.82 4.73
N LEU A 232 -17.08 21.71 4.42
CA LEU A 232 -16.42 20.51 3.90
C LEU A 232 -15.71 20.78 2.56
N LYS A 233 -16.34 21.53 1.64
CA LYS A 233 -15.71 21.90 0.37
C LYS A 233 -14.39 22.65 0.57
N ASN A 234 -14.33 23.54 1.56
CA ASN A 234 -13.10 24.26 1.89
C ASN A 234 -12.10 23.42 2.70
N ALA A 235 -12.54 22.34 3.34
CA ALA A 235 -11.68 21.37 4.00
C ALA A 235 -11.09 20.31 3.05
N LEU A 236 -11.62 20.15 1.83
CA LEU A 236 -11.15 19.16 0.86
C LEU A 236 -9.67 19.33 0.43
N PRO A 237 -9.12 20.54 0.18
CA PRO A 237 -7.74 20.66 -0.28
C PRO A 237 -6.70 19.96 0.61
N PRO A 238 -6.67 20.14 1.95
CA PRO A 238 -5.79 19.38 2.83
C PRO A 238 -6.05 17.87 2.78
N LEU A 239 -7.32 17.45 2.67
CA LEU A 239 -7.70 16.02 2.59
C LEU A 239 -7.20 15.36 1.31
N ILE A 240 -7.28 16.06 0.17
CA ILE A 240 -6.76 15.56 -1.11
C ILE A 240 -5.23 15.41 -1.04
N THR A 241 -4.54 16.34 -0.37
CA THR A 241 -3.10 16.24 -0.14
C THR A 241 -2.77 15.00 0.69
N VAL A 242 -3.51 14.76 1.78
CA VAL A 242 -3.36 13.56 2.61
C VAL A 242 -3.68 12.31 1.81
N LEU A 243 -4.75 12.30 1.01
CA LEU A 243 -5.10 11.16 0.15
C LEU A 243 -3.92 10.78 -0.75
N GLY A 244 -3.31 11.76 -1.39
CA GLY A 244 -2.14 11.52 -2.20
C GLY A 244 -1.01 10.83 -1.44
N LEU A 245 -0.64 11.34 -0.27
CA LEU A 245 0.41 10.75 0.56
C LEU A 245 0.05 9.33 1.04
N GLN A 246 -1.22 9.07 1.31
CA GLN A 246 -1.68 7.77 1.80
C GLN A 246 -1.70 6.69 0.70
N ILE A 247 -1.87 7.03 -0.58
CA ILE A 247 -1.87 6.06 -1.69
C ILE A 247 -0.59 5.22 -1.67
N ALA A 248 0.57 5.86 -1.67
CA ALA A 248 1.85 5.18 -1.68
C ALA A 248 2.11 4.37 -0.40
N GLY A 249 1.80 4.93 0.78
CA GLY A 249 1.95 4.25 2.07
C GLY A 249 1.04 3.03 2.20
N THR A 250 -0.21 3.13 1.73
CA THR A 250 -1.17 2.01 1.79
C THR A 250 -0.77 0.87 0.86
N PHE A 251 -0.22 1.18 -0.32
CA PHE A 251 0.31 0.16 -1.23
C PHE A 251 1.43 -0.65 -0.58
N THR A 252 2.35 0.02 0.11
CA THR A 252 3.43 -0.67 0.87
C THR A 252 2.88 -1.49 2.04
N GLY A 253 1.89 -0.95 2.77
CA GLY A 253 1.23 -1.64 3.88
C GLY A 253 0.44 -2.88 3.44
N ALA A 254 -0.02 -2.91 2.19
CA ALA A 254 -0.75 -4.05 1.63
C ALA A 254 0.09 -5.33 1.65
N ILE A 255 1.40 -5.25 1.45
CA ILE A 255 2.31 -6.41 1.44
C ILE A 255 2.18 -7.25 2.72
N ILE A 256 2.18 -6.60 3.88
CA ILE A 256 2.05 -7.28 5.18
C ILE A 256 0.63 -7.83 5.36
N THR A 257 -0.37 -7.02 5.04
CA THR A 257 -1.77 -7.39 5.18
C THR A 257 -2.14 -8.58 4.29
N GLU A 258 -1.70 -8.58 3.04
CA GLU A 258 -1.88 -9.69 2.10
C GLU A 258 -1.30 -10.99 2.62
N GLY A 259 -0.11 -10.96 3.22
CA GLY A 259 0.50 -12.14 3.84
C GLY A 259 -0.33 -12.72 4.97
N ILE A 260 -0.88 -11.87 5.86
CA ILE A 260 -1.66 -12.31 7.01
C ILE A 260 -3.00 -12.93 6.59
N PHE A 261 -3.69 -12.29 5.65
CA PHE A 261 -5.00 -12.75 5.18
C PHE A 261 -4.91 -13.73 4.00
N SER A 262 -3.71 -14.16 3.60
CA SER A 262 -3.50 -15.00 2.40
C SER A 262 -4.21 -14.43 1.16
N TRP A 263 -4.24 -13.09 1.06
CA TRP A 263 -4.79 -12.40 -0.10
C TRP A 263 -3.83 -12.58 -1.30
N PRO A 264 -4.30 -13.08 -2.45
CA PRO A 264 -3.41 -13.46 -3.56
C PRO A 264 -2.88 -12.24 -4.34
N GLY A 265 -2.15 -11.38 -3.66
CA GLY A 265 -1.52 -10.19 -4.20
C GLY A 265 0.01 -10.29 -4.28
N MET A 266 0.66 -9.14 -4.44
CA MET A 266 2.12 -9.05 -4.56
C MET A 266 2.84 -9.36 -3.25
N GLY A 267 2.23 -9.04 -2.10
CA GLY A 267 2.83 -9.31 -0.78
C GLY A 267 2.94 -10.81 -0.48
N THR A 268 1.95 -11.61 -0.87
CA THR A 268 2.01 -13.07 -0.74
C THR A 268 3.09 -13.67 -1.63
N MET A 269 3.37 -13.09 -2.81
CA MET A 269 4.48 -13.51 -3.67
C MET A 269 5.84 -13.28 -3.00
N ILE A 270 6.04 -12.13 -2.36
CA ILE A 270 7.27 -11.84 -1.62
C ILE A 270 7.47 -12.84 -0.49
N ASN A 271 6.42 -13.12 0.29
CA ASN A 271 6.49 -14.10 1.38
C ASN A 271 6.81 -15.50 0.87
N THR A 272 6.18 -15.94 -0.23
CA THR A 272 6.49 -17.22 -0.88
C THR A 272 7.94 -17.26 -1.35
N GLY A 273 8.40 -16.19 -2.00
CA GLY A 273 9.78 -16.08 -2.47
C GLY A 273 10.80 -16.19 -1.33
N ILE A 274 10.55 -15.52 -0.20
CA ILE A 274 11.43 -15.58 0.99
C ILE A 274 11.47 -17.00 1.56
N ASN A 275 10.31 -17.62 1.74
CA ASN A 275 10.21 -18.97 2.33
C ASN A 275 10.88 -20.03 1.45
N ASN A 276 10.75 -19.90 0.12
CA ASN A 276 11.28 -20.86 -0.86
C ASN A 276 12.66 -20.44 -1.42
N ARG A 277 13.24 -19.34 -0.94
CA ARG A 277 14.51 -18.79 -1.44
C ARG A 277 14.51 -18.54 -2.95
N ASP A 278 13.38 -18.14 -3.48
CA ASP A 278 13.21 -17.80 -4.88
C ASP A 278 13.69 -16.38 -5.14
N TYR A 279 14.97 -16.25 -5.46
CA TYR A 279 15.63 -14.95 -5.60
C TYR A 279 15.00 -14.08 -6.69
N ALA A 280 14.69 -14.66 -7.86
CA ALA A 280 14.08 -13.91 -8.95
C ALA A 280 12.70 -13.37 -8.53
N LEU A 281 11.89 -14.18 -7.86
CA LEU A 281 10.58 -13.78 -7.37
C LEU A 281 10.66 -12.64 -6.36
N ILE A 282 11.58 -12.71 -5.38
CA ILE A 282 11.78 -11.64 -4.39
C ILE A 282 12.22 -10.36 -5.09
N GLN A 283 13.29 -10.44 -5.88
CA GLN A 283 13.91 -9.28 -6.54
C GLN A 283 12.95 -8.59 -7.50
N GLY A 284 12.30 -9.37 -8.36
CA GLY A 284 11.33 -8.84 -9.33
C GLY A 284 10.12 -8.20 -8.66
N THR A 285 9.54 -8.85 -7.63
CA THR A 285 8.36 -8.33 -6.94
C THR A 285 8.68 -7.08 -6.12
N VAL A 286 9.83 -7.04 -5.43
CA VAL A 286 10.28 -5.86 -4.67
C VAL A 286 10.59 -4.69 -5.61
N LEU A 287 11.31 -4.93 -6.71
CA LEU A 287 11.59 -3.91 -7.71
C LEU A 287 10.31 -3.34 -8.30
N PHE A 288 9.38 -4.21 -8.70
CA PHE A 288 8.11 -3.76 -9.26
C PHE A 288 7.28 -2.97 -8.23
N SER A 289 7.27 -3.39 -6.97
CA SER A 289 6.64 -2.64 -5.88
C SER A 289 7.25 -1.24 -5.71
N ALA A 290 8.57 -1.14 -5.82
CA ALA A 290 9.26 0.16 -5.79
C ALA A 290 8.90 1.03 -7.00
N ILE A 291 8.80 0.46 -8.20
CA ILE A 291 8.35 1.18 -9.40
C ILE A 291 6.92 1.70 -9.20
N MET A 292 6.00 0.86 -8.72
CA MET A 292 4.62 1.25 -8.44
C MET A 292 4.53 2.34 -7.36
N PHE A 293 5.34 2.24 -6.29
CA PHE A 293 5.42 3.26 -5.26
C PHE A 293 5.86 4.62 -5.83
N VAL A 294 6.91 4.64 -6.64
CA VAL A 294 7.40 5.86 -7.30
C VAL A 294 6.36 6.41 -8.28
N PHE A 295 5.72 5.53 -9.05
CA PHE A 295 4.66 5.93 -9.98
C PHE A 295 3.46 6.55 -9.26
N CYS A 296 2.99 5.94 -8.17
CA CYS A 296 1.92 6.51 -7.34
C CYS A 296 2.31 7.88 -6.77
N ASN A 297 3.53 8.03 -6.23
CA ASN A 297 4.01 9.33 -5.74
C ASN A 297 4.07 10.39 -6.86
N MET A 298 4.51 10.01 -8.05
CA MET A 298 4.54 10.91 -9.21
C MET A 298 3.13 11.37 -9.60
N LEU A 299 2.15 10.46 -9.63
CA LEU A 299 0.75 10.81 -9.88
C LEU A 299 0.21 11.78 -8.83
N VAL A 300 0.55 11.56 -7.57
CA VAL A 300 0.19 12.44 -6.46
C VAL A 300 0.80 13.83 -6.63
N ASP A 301 2.08 13.92 -6.95
CA ASP A 301 2.77 15.19 -7.19
C ASP A 301 2.15 15.97 -8.36
N VAL A 302 1.77 15.27 -9.43
CA VAL A 302 1.08 15.86 -10.59
C VAL A 302 -0.32 16.35 -10.19
N ALA A 303 -1.08 15.53 -9.48
CA ALA A 303 -2.41 15.90 -8.98
C ALA A 303 -2.33 17.11 -8.04
N TYR A 304 -1.36 17.14 -7.13
CA TYR A 304 -1.12 18.27 -6.24
C TYR A 304 -0.77 19.55 -7.00
N ALA A 305 0.11 19.47 -8.01
CA ALA A 305 0.47 20.61 -8.85
C ALA A 305 -0.70 21.13 -9.70
N LEU A 306 -1.68 20.27 -10.04
CA LEU A 306 -2.90 20.67 -10.74
C LEU A 306 -3.90 21.36 -9.81
N LEU A 307 -4.04 20.86 -8.58
CA LEU A 307 -5.04 21.34 -7.62
C LEU A 307 -4.58 22.59 -6.86
N ASN A 308 -3.28 22.82 -6.71
CA ASN A 308 -2.73 23.97 -5.98
C ASN A 308 -2.00 24.94 -6.90
N PRO A 309 -2.67 26.01 -7.39
CA PRO A 309 -2.05 26.98 -8.30
C PRO A 309 -0.88 27.76 -7.70
N LYS A 310 -0.77 27.85 -6.35
CA LYS A 310 0.34 28.53 -5.66
C LYS A 310 1.69 27.83 -5.86
N VAL A 311 1.69 26.51 -6.02
CA VAL A 311 2.92 25.74 -6.30
C VAL A 311 3.52 26.06 -7.67
N LYS A 312 2.73 26.60 -8.59
CA LYS A 312 3.22 27.07 -9.90
C LYS A 312 4.04 28.38 -9.81
N LEU A 313 3.81 29.19 -8.78
CA LEU A 313 4.41 30.52 -8.64
C LEU A 313 5.77 30.51 -7.91
N GLU A 314 6.05 29.53 -7.07
CA GLU A 314 7.31 29.44 -6.32
C GLU A 314 8.48 28.77 -7.09
N LYS A 315 8.25 28.28 -8.30
CA LYS A 315 9.22 27.54 -9.12
C LYS A 315 9.37 28.09 -10.55
N GLY A 316 9.01 29.35 -10.76
CA GLY A 316 9.24 30.09 -11.98
C GLY A 316 10.59 30.80 -12.00
#